data_a308c01601749630345db11f023ac6fc
#
_entry.id   a308c01601749630345db11f023ac6fc
#
_cell.length_a   1.000
_cell.length_b   1.000
_cell.length_c   1.000
_cell.angle_alpha   90.00
_cell.angle_beta   90.00
_cell.angle_gamma   90.00
#
_symmetry.space_group_name_H-M   'P 1'
#
loop_
_entity.id
_entity.type
_entity.pdbx_description
1 polymer ?
#
loop_
_entity_poly.entity_id
_entity_poly.type
_entity_poly.pdbx_seq_one_letter_code
_entity_poly.pdbx_strand_id
1 'polypeptide(L)'
;TEANPDKEVIKMSIGDVTKPLAPAVIEAMHKAVDEMGTAEGFHGYGPEQGYDFLRNKIVEKDYAARGIDVKADEIFVSDGAKSDCGNIGDIFSVDNKVAVCDPVYPVYVDTNAMAGRAGDFTDGKWNNLVYMPCKEENGFMPQLPEEKVDIIYLCFPNNPIGVAATREQLKPWVEYAKKNDAVILYDSAYEAFITDPDVP
;
A
#
# COMPACT_ATOMS: atom_id res chain seq x y z
N THR A 1 27.55 5.36 -18.48
CA THR A 1 27.61 4.12 -19.25
C THR A 1 28.30 4.38 -20.58
N GLU A 2 27.72 4.24 -21.78
CA GLU A 2 28.45 4.44 -23.06
C GLU A 2 29.13 5.80 -23.20
N ALA A 3 28.52 6.88 -22.70
CA ALA A 3 29.10 8.23 -22.74
C ALA A 3 30.19 8.46 -21.66
N ASN A 4 30.36 7.57 -20.70
CA ASN A 4 31.34 7.66 -19.62
C ASN A 4 31.86 6.26 -19.26
N PRO A 5 32.63 5.60 -20.11
CA PRO A 5 33.03 4.20 -19.94
C PRO A 5 33.94 3.98 -18.71
N ASP A 6 34.69 5.01 -18.32
CA ASP A 6 35.65 4.95 -17.19
C ASP A 6 35.07 5.39 -15.87
N LYS A 7 33.74 5.62 -15.79
CA LYS A 7 33.05 6.04 -14.55
C LYS A 7 32.05 5.00 -14.09
N GLU A 8 32.09 4.71 -12.80
CA GLU A 8 31.03 3.97 -12.14
C GLU A 8 29.72 4.81 -12.10
N VAL A 9 28.66 4.28 -12.69
CA VAL A 9 27.35 4.94 -12.69
C VAL A 9 26.46 4.31 -11.63
N ILE A 10 26.19 5.06 -10.59
CA ILE A 10 25.24 4.67 -9.54
C ILE A 10 23.82 5.00 -10.00
N LYS A 11 23.00 3.98 -10.21
CA LYS A 11 21.58 4.12 -10.57
C LYS A 11 20.74 4.31 -9.32
N MET A 12 20.09 5.46 -9.18
CA MET A 12 19.24 5.81 -8.04
C MET A 12 17.76 5.97 -8.42
N SER A 13 17.34 5.35 -9.53
CA SER A 13 16.00 5.58 -10.11
C SER A 13 14.93 4.61 -9.60
N ILE A 14 15.28 3.35 -9.34
CA ILE A 14 14.34 2.31 -8.91
C ILE A 14 14.95 1.59 -7.71
N GLY A 15 14.21 1.58 -6.61
CA GLY A 15 14.52 0.70 -5.47
C GLY A 15 14.18 -0.74 -5.81
N ASP A 16 15.07 -1.66 -5.50
CA ASP A 16 14.86 -3.09 -5.69
C ASP A 16 15.39 -3.87 -4.49
N VAL A 17 14.87 -5.08 -4.31
CA VAL A 17 15.38 -6.01 -3.30
C VAL A 17 16.76 -6.51 -3.71
N THR A 18 17.70 -6.46 -2.76
CA THR A 18 19.12 -6.83 -3.01
C THR A 18 19.55 -8.07 -2.25
N LYS A 19 18.68 -8.63 -1.42
CA LYS A 19 18.98 -9.79 -0.60
C LYS A 19 18.18 -11.01 -1.08
N PRO A 20 18.80 -12.21 -1.06
CA PRO A 20 18.07 -13.44 -1.35
C PRO A 20 17.03 -13.72 -0.26
N LEU A 21 16.06 -14.58 -0.60
CA LEU A 21 15.07 -15.07 0.36
C LEU A 21 15.74 -15.77 1.54
N ALA A 22 15.13 -15.65 2.72
CA ALA A 22 15.60 -16.35 3.90
C ALA A 22 15.48 -17.88 3.71
N PRO A 23 16.42 -18.68 4.28
CA PRO A 23 16.39 -20.13 4.14
C PRO A 23 15.07 -20.78 4.55
N ALA A 24 14.43 -20.28 5.61
CA ALA A 24 13.12 -20.77 6.07
C ALA A 24 12.01 -20.58 5.02
N VAL A 25 12.05 -19.49 4.23
CA VAL A 25 11.11 -19.25 3.15
C VAL A 25 11.32 -20.26 2.02
N ILE A 26 12.58 -20.47 1.63
CA ILE A 26 12.93 -21.47 0.60
C ILE A 26 12.48 -22.87 1.01
N GLU A 27 12.72 -23.26 2.27
CA GLU A 27 12.28 -24.57 2.79
C GLU A 27 10.76 -24.71 2.78
N ALA A 28 10.02 -23.66 3.18
CA ALA A 28 8.56 -23.66 3.13
C ALA A 28 8.02 -23.80 1.71
N MET A 29 8.64 -23.12 0.74
CA MET A 29 8.26 -23.23 -0.67
C MET A 29 8.49 -24.65 -1.22
N HIS A 30 9.62 -25.27 -0.90
CA HIS A 30 9.87 -26.69 -1.28
C HIS A 30 8.82 -27.62 -0.69
N LYS A 31 8.49 -27.48 0.60
CA LYS A 31 7.44 -28.29 1.24
C LYS A 31 6.08 -28.11 0.55
N ALA A 32 5.70 -26.88 0.20
CA ALA A 32 4.45 -26.61 -0.49
C ALA A 32 4.41 -27.24 -1.90
N VAL A 33 5.53 -27.25 -2.61
CA VAL A 33 5.63 -27.91 -3.92
C VAL A 33 5.52 -29.44 -3.78
N ASP A 34 6.20 -30.04 -2.80
CA ASP A 34 6.12 -31.47 -2.52
C ASP A 34 4.71 -31.91 -2.14
N GLU A 35 4.01 -31.10 -1.32
CA GLU A 35 2.62 -31.31 -0.93
C GLU A 35 1.69 -31.37 -2.14
N MET A 36 1.86 -30.46 -3.10
CA MET A 36 1.08 -30.43 -4.35
C MET A 36 1.27 -31.70 -5.23
N GLY A 37 2.33 -32.47 -5.00
CA GLY A 37 2.62 -33.74 -5.69
C GLY A 37 1.82 -34.93 -5.19
N THR A 38 1.02 -34.78 -4.14
CA THR A 38 0.22 -35.87 -3.55
C THR A 38 -1.28 -35.65 -3.78
N ALA A 39 -2.07 -36.69 -3.80
CA ALA A 39 -3.53 -36.56 -3.97
C ALA A 39 -4.19 -35.84 -2.76
N GLU A 40 -3.65 -36.08 -1.57
CA GLU A 40 -4.14 -35.49 -0.32
C GLU A 40 -3.73 -34.04 -0.17
N GLY A 41 -2.55 -33.66 -0.68
CA GLY A 41 -1.99 -32.31 -0.56
C GLY A 41 -2.26 -31.41 -1.76
N PHE A 42 -2.88 -31.95 -2.82
CA PHE A 42 -3.20 -31.15 -4.00
C PHE A 42 -4.27 -30.11 -3.69
N HIS A 43 -3.95 -28.86 -3.99
CA HIS A 43 -4.85 -27.73 -3.85
C HIS A 43 -5.30 -27.24 -5.23
N GLY A 44 -6.61 -27.31 -5.50
CA GLY A 44 -7.23 -26.71 -6.68
C GLY A 44 -7.52 -25.22 -6.46
N TYR A 45 -8.72 -24.76 -6.85
CA TYR A 45 -9.16 -23.41 -6.52
C TYR A 45 -9.29 -23.25 -5.01
N GLY A 46 -8.55 -22.29 -4.46
CA GLY A 46 -8.67 -21.91 -3.05
C GLY A 46 -9.91 -21.03 -2.78
N PRO A 47 -10.20 -20.74 -1.50
CA PRO A 47 -11.20 -19.74 -1.14
C PRO A 47 -10.82 -18.37 -1.72
N GLU A 48 -11.80 -17.59 -2.19
CA GLU A 48 -11.59 -16.29 -2.82
C GLU A 48 -10.87 -15.28 -1.91
N GLN A 49 -11.11 -15.33 -0.62
CA GLN A 49 -10.44 -14.47 0.38
C GLN A 49 -9.04 -14.98 0.80
N GLY A 50 -8.65 -16.17 0.36
CA GLY A 50 -7.44 -16.87 0.81
C GLY A 50 -7.74 -17.96 1.83
N TYR A 51 -6.78 -18.84 2.04
CA TYR A 51 -6.92 -19.97 2.95
C TYR A 51 -7.07 -19.54 4.41
N ASP A 52 -7.95 -20.22 5.14
CA ASP A 52 -8.25 -19.91 6.55
C ASP A 52 -7.01 -19.96 7.43
N PHE A 53 -6.10 -20.93 7.21
CA PHE A 53 -4.87 -21.03 8.01
C PHE A 53 -4.00 -19.78 7.86
N LEU A 54 -3.90 -19.18 6.67
CA LEU A 54 -3.12 -17.98 6.41
C LEU A 54 -3.82 -16.76 7.01
N ARG A 55 -5.11 -16.59 6.76
CA ARG A 55 -5.90 -15.45 7.29
C ARG A 55 -5.87 -15.43 8.82
N ASN A 56 -6.07 -16.58 9.48
CA ASN A 56 -5.96 -16.70 10.93
C ASN A 56 -4.55 -16.41 11.44
N LYS A 57 -3.52 -16.81 10.68
CA LYS A 57 -2.13 -16.51 11.05
C LYS A 57 -1.80 -15.02 10.94
N ILE A 58 -2.32 -14.32 9.94
CA ILE A 58 -2.23 -12.86 9.80
C ILE A 58 -2.91 -12.19 10.99
N VAL A 59 -4.15 -12.58 11.32
CA VAL A 59 -4.84 -12.04 12.51
C VAL A 59 -4.02 -12.24 13.78
N GLU A 60 -3.48 -13.45 14.01
CA GLU A 60 -2.68 -13.77 15.20
C GLU A 60 -1.40 -12.91 15.28
N LYS A 61 -0.66 -12.82 14.17
CA LYS A 61 0.70 -12.27 14.20
C LYS A 61 0.76 -10.77 13.93
N ASP A 62 -0.09 -10.27 13.04
CA ASP A 62 -0.01 -8.87 12.61
C ASP A 62 -0.98 -7.96 13.36
N TYR A 63 -2.11 -8.49 13.86
CA TYR A 63 -3.12 -7.69 14.55
C TYR A 63 -3.22 -8.01 16.05
N ALA A 64 -3.52 -9.23 16.42
CA ALA A 64 -3.72 -9.59 17.84
C ALA A 64 -2.46 -9.39 18.68
N ALA A 65 -1.28 -9.65 18.10
CA ALA A 65 0.01 -9.38 18.76
C ALA A 65 0.23 -7.88 19.09
N ARG A 66 -0.48 -6.99 18.39
CA ARG A 66 -0.47 -5.53 18.60
C ARG A 66 -1.70 -5.05 19.40
N GLY A 67 -2.55 -5.97 19.89
CA GLY A 67 -3.77 -5.65 20.63
C GLY A 67 -4.91 -5.12 19.75
N ILE A 68 -4.88 -5.40 18.46
CA ILE A 68 -5.91 -4.98 17.49
C ILE A 68 -6.85 -6.16 17.24
N ASP A 69 -8.15 -5.93 17.43
CA ASP A 69 -9.21 -6.92 17.18
C ASP A 69 -9.67 -6.85 15.73
N VAL A 70 -9.15 -7.77 14.92
CA VAL A 70 -9.55 -8.00 13.52
C VAL A 70 -9.91 -9.47 13.37
N LYS A 71 -10.94 -9.77 12.60
CA LYS A 71 -11.40 -11.14 12.36
C LYS A 71 -10.85 -11.67 11.03
N ALA A 72 -10.76 -12.99 10.91
CA ALA A 72 -10.27 -13.61 9.70
C ALA A 72 -11.13 -13.35 8.45
N ASP A 73 -12.42 -13.06 8.61
CA ASP A 73 -13.33 -12.68 7.53
C ASP A 73 -13.15 -11.23 7.05
N GLU A 74 -12.36 -10.43 7.78
CA GLU A 74 -11.93 -9.08 7.38
C GLU A 74 -10.57 -9.10 6.64
N ILE A 75 -9.95 -10.29 6.48
CA ILE A 75 -8.65 -10.46 5.77
C ILE A 75 -8.91 -11.01 4.37
N PHE A 76 -8.32 -10.35 3.39
CA PHE A 76 -8.31 -10.74 1.98
C PHE A 76 -6.87 -10.88 1.52
N VAL A 77 -6.52 -12.06 1.02
CA VAL A 77 -5.17 -12.36 0.51
C VAL A 77 -5.15 -12.15 -0.99
N SER A 78 -4.19 -11.36 -1.45
CA SER A 78 -3.98 -11.07 -2.88
C SER A 78 -2.55 -11.37 -3.32
N ASP A 79 -2.23 -11.07 -4.56
CA ASP A 79 -0.88 -11.17 -5.11
C ASP A 79 -0.02 -9.91 -4.89
N GLY A 80 -0.53 -8.94 -4.13
CA GLY A 80 0.22 -7.78 -3.68
C GLY A 80 -0.56 -6.46 -3.68
N ALA A 81 -0.05 -5.47 -2.94
CA ALA A 81 -0.68 -4.18 -2.72
C ALA A 81 -1.02 -3.42 -4.01
N LYS A 82 -0.25 -3.60 -5.10
CA LYS A 82 -0.56 -2.99 -6.40
C LYS A 82 -1.90 -3.46 -6.94
N SER A 83 -2.16 -4.77 -6.91
CA SER A 83 -3.42 -5.36 -7.32
C SER A 83 -4.57 -4.93 -6.41
N ASP A 84 -4.33 -4.87 -5.10
CA ASP A 84 -5.31 -4.38 -4.13
C ASP A 84 -5.70 -2.94 -4.41
N CYS A 85 -4.73 -2.05 -4.63
CA CYS A 85 -4.99 -0.65 -4.97
C CYS A 85 -5.78 -0.48 -6.27
N GLY A 86 -5.59 -1.38 -7.24
CA GLY A 86 -6.36 -1.39 -8.47
C GLY A 86 -7.79 -1.88 -8.26
N ASN A 87 -7.92 -3.07 -7.67
CA ASN A 87 -9.18 -3.78 -7.57
C ASN A 87 -10.14 -3.15 -6.57
N ILE A 88 -9.64 -2.61 -5.45
CA ILE A 88 -10.49 -1.94 -4.44
C ILE A 88 -11.27 -0.77 -5.06
N GLY A 89 -10.74 -0.18 -6.13
CA GLY A 89 -11.40 0.88 -6.85
C GLY A 89 -12.79 0.51 -7.40
N ASP A 90 -13.05 -0.78 -7.68
CA ASP A 90 -14.30 -1.24 -8.27
C ASP A 90 -15.50 -1.14 -7.32
N ILE A 91 -15.27 -1.07 -6.00
CA ILE A 91 -16.34 -0.88 -5.02
C ILE A 91 -16.75 0.60 -4.86
N PHE A 92 -16.04 1.53 -5.48
CA PHE A 92 -16.31 2.97 -5.39
C PHE A 92 -16.90 3.53 -6.68
N SER A 93 -17.76 4.57 -6.55
CA SER A 93 -18.28 5.29 -7.70
C SER A 93 -17.18 6.01 -8.48
N VAL A 94 -17.38 6.17 -9.79
CA VAL A 94 -16.52 6.99 -10.65
C VAL A 94 -16.57 8.48 -10.26
N ASP A 95 -17.62 8.90 -9.58
CA ASP A 95 -17.82 10.29 -9.11
C ASP A 95 -17.11 10.56 -7.76
N ASN A 96 -16.58 9.52 -7.08
CA ASN A 96 -15.88 9.70 -5.82
C ASN A 96 -14.60 10.50 -6.02
N LYS A 97 -14.42 11.52 -5.17
CA LYS A 97 -13.24 12.38 -5.19
C LYS A 97 -12.09 11.75 -4.41
N VAL A 98 -10.91 11.74 -5.02
CA VAL A 98 -9.74 11.01 -4.51
C VAL A 98 -8.63 11.97 -4.15
N ALA A 99 -8.05 11.82 -2.95
CA ALA A 99 -6.86 12.53 -2.51
C ALA A 99 -5.63 11.61 -2.51
N VAL A 100 -4.52 12.13 -3.04
CA VAL A 100 -3.22 11.46 -3.11
C VAL A 100 -2.10 12.39 -2.68
N CYS A 101 -1.03 11.86 -2.09
CA CYS A 101 0.19 12.64 -1.82
C CYS A 101 0.84 13.11 -3.13
N ASP A 102 1.69 14.14 -3.06
CA ASP A 102 2.49 14.62 -4.18
C ASP A 102 3.91 14.98 -3.67
N PRO A 103 4.96 14.19 -3.99
CA PRO A 103 4.96 13.03 -4.90
C PRO A 103 4.25 11.81 -4.33
N VAL A 104 3.87 10.87 -5.22
CA VAL A 104 3.07 9.71 -4.90
C VAL A 104 3.57 8.44 -5.58
N TYR A 105 3.27 7.28 -5.00
CA TYR A 105 3.40 6.03 -5.72
C TYR A 105 2.42 6.03 -6.91
N PRO A 106 2.92 5.91 -8.16
CA PRO A 106 2.11 6.18 -9.36
C PRO A 106 0.82 5.38 -9.45
N VAL A 107 0.79 4.18 -8.88
CA VAL A 107 -0.35 3.26 -8.96
C VAL A 107 -1.64 3.88 -8.44
N TYR A 108 -1.59 4.70 -7.39
CA TYR A 108 -2.82 5.35 -6.86
C TYR A 108 -3.42 6.34 -7.86
N VAL A 109 -2.58 7.03 -8.62
CA VAL A 109 -3.04 7.92 -9.69
C VAL A 109 -3.50 7.12 -10.90
N ASP A 110 -2.68 6.17 -11.34
CA ASP A 110 -2.93 5.41 -12.57
C ASP A 110 -4.23 4.59 -12.48
N THR A 111 -4.48 3.92 -11.35
CA THR A 111 -5.71 3.13 -11.17
C THR A 111 -6.95 3.99 -11.16
N ASN A 112 -6.91 5.17 -10.57
CA ASN A 112 -8.03 6.10 -10.58
C ASN A 112 -8.22 6.77 -11.94
N ALA A 113 -7.14 7.02 -12.70
CA ALA A 113 -7.23 7.48 -14.08
C ALA A 113 -7.86 6.43 -14.99
N MET A 114 -7.42 5.17 -14.88
CA MET A 114 -8.00 4.05 -15.64
C MET A 114 -9.48 3.81 -15.32
N ALA A 115 -9.87 4.01 -14.05
CA ALA A 115 -11.26 3.90 -13.61
C ALA A 115 -12.15 5.12 -13.97
N GLY A 116 -11.58 6.18 -14.57
CA GLY A 116 -12.31 7.37 -14.98
C GLY A 116 -12.54 8.40 -13.86
N ARG A 117 -12.00 8.21 -12.65
CA ARG A 117 -12.17 9.15 -11.52
C ARG A 117 -11.29 10.38 -11.62
N ALA A 118 -10.19 10.30 -12.37
CA ALA A 118 -9.17 11.35 -12.38
C ALA A 118 -9.56 12.59 -13.21
N GLY A 119 -10.58 12.51 -14.05
CA GLY A 119 -10.96 13.61 -14.95
C GLY A 119 -9.99 13.79 -16.12
N ASP A 120 -9.80 15.03 -16.57
CA ASP A 120 -8.90 15.36 -17.66
C ASP A 120 -7.48 15.61 -17.17
N PHE A 121 -6.49 15.24 -17.99
CA PHE A 121 -5.10 15.54 -17.72
C PHE A 121 -4.71 16.87 -18.31
N THR A 122 -4.46 17.88 -17.48
CA THR A 122 -4.16 19.25 -17.89
C THR A 122 -3.00 19.79 -17.07
N ASP A 123 -2.05 20.46 -17.70
CA ASP A 123 -0.88 21.09 -17.06
C ASP A 123 -0.07 20.13 -16.17
N GLY A 124 0.03 18.86 -16.57
CA GLY A 124 0.82 17.85 -15.87
C GLY A 124 0.11 17.20 -14.67
N LYS A 125 -1.18 17.47 -14.48
CA LYS A 125 -2.01 16.91 -13.39
C LYS A 125 -3.39 16.48 -13.88
N TRP A 126 -3.97 15.53 -13.15
CA TRP A 126 -5.36 15.16 -13.31
C TRP A 126 -6.24 16.12 -12.51
N ASN A 127 -7.20 16.76 -13.17
CA ASN A 127 -7.96 17.88 -12.61
C ASN A 127 -9.02 17.47 -11.57
N ASN A 128 -9.37 16.20 -11.48
CA ASN A 128 -10.34 15.68 -10.50
C ASN A 128 -9.66 14.96 -9.31
N LEU A 129 -8.32 14.87 -9.29
CA LEU A 129 -7.57 14.38 -8.13
C LEU A 129 -7.15 15.54 -7.23
N VAL A 130 -7.28 15.34 -5.92
CA VAL A 130 -6.79 16.28 -4.91
C VAL A 130 -5.37 15.89 -4.53
N TYR A 131 -4.40 16.70 -4.91
CA TYR A 131 -2.99 16.47 -4.60
C TYR A 131 -2.63 17.11 -3.27
N MET A 132 -2.03 16.34 -2.37
CA MET A 132 -1.58 16.78 -1.05
C MET A 132 -0.05 16.92 -1.07
N PRO A 133 0.50 18.15 -1.17
CA PRO A 133 1.93 18.35 -1.34
C PRO A 133 2.73 17.85 -0.14
N CYS A 134 3.79 17.08 -0.40
CA CYS A 134 4.77 16.62 0.57
C CYS A 134 6.11 17.30 0.26
N LYS A 135 6.41 18.42 0.91
CA LYS A 135 7.55 19.29 0.66
C LYS A 135 8.40 19.47 1.91
N GLU A 136 9.61 19.99 1.74
CA GLU A 136 10.52 20.27 2.85
C GLU A 136 9.87 21.20 3.89
N GLU A 137 9.12 22.22 3.45
CA GLU A 137 8.48 23.21 4.32
C GLU A 137 7.44 22.60 5.27
N ASN A 138 6.85 21.47 4.91
CA ASN A 138 5.90 20.74 5.78
C ASN A 138 6.47 19.43 6.33
N GLY A 139 7.81 19.28 6.30
CA GLY A 139 8.50 18.06 6.75
C GLY A 139 8.13 16.83 5.93
N PHE A 140 7.76 17.01 4.68
CA PHE A 140 7.28 15.98 3.75
C PHE A 140 6.01 15.24 4.22
N MET A 141 5.28 15.80 5.19
CA MET A 141 4.01 15.29 5.67
C MET A 141 2.86 15.95 4.92
N PRO A 142 1.93 15.17 4.33
CA PRO A 142 0.78 15.74 3.65
C PRO A 142 -0.14 16.44 4.66
N GLN A 143 -0.78 17.50 4.20
CA GLN A 143 -1.83 18.20 4.96
C GLN A 143 -3.20 17.66 4.57
N LEU A 144 -4.15 17.76 5.49
CA LEU A 144 -5.54 17.39 5.22
C LEU A 144 -6.07 18.17 4.01
N PRO A 145 -6.88 17.51 3.14
CA PRO A 145 -7.54 18.22 2.05
C PRO A 145 -8.42 19.37 2.56
N GLU A 146 -8.36 20.52 1.89
CA GLU A 146 -9.23 21.66 2.20
C GLU A 146 -10.68 21.42 1.78
N GLU A 147 -10.88 20.63 0.73
CA GLU A 147 -12.18 20.24 0.21
C GLU A 147 -12.57 18.83 0.67
N LYS A 148 -13.86 18.53 0.59
CA LYS A 148 -14.35 17.17 0.86
C LYS A 148 -13.83 16.19 -0.18
N VAL A 149 -13.25 15.09 0.29
CA VAL A 149 -12.87 13.93 -0.55
C VAL A 149 -13.51 12.66 0.02
N ASP A 150 -13.68 11.67 -0.83
CA ASP A 150 -14.32 10.40 -0.49
C ASP A 150 -13.30 9.28 -0.25
N ILE A 151 -12.16 9.34 -0.93
CA ILE A 151 -11.09 8.34 -0.85
C ILE A 151 -9.76 9.05 -0.61
N ILE A 152 -8.99 8.57 0.36
CA ILE A 152 -7.68 9.12 0.71
C ILE A 152 -6.65 8.00 0.66
N TYR A 153 -5.66 8.10 -0.22
CA TYR A 153 -4.51 7.21 -0.20
C TYR A 153 -3.42 7.77 0.69
N LEU A 154 -3.03 7.00 1.69
CA LEU A 154 -1.89 7.26 2.57
C LEU A 154 -0.93 6.08 2.48
N CYS A 155 0.36 6.37 2.36
CA CYS A 155 1.42 5.36 2.39
C CYS A 155 2.45 5.76 3.44
N PHE A 156 2.63 4.95 4.49
CA PHE A 156 3.63 5.19 5.54
C PHE A 156 4.24 3.86 6.02
N PRO A 157 5.58 3.75 5.98
CA PRO A 157 6.55 4.69 5.38
C PRO A 157 6.27 4.98 3.92
N ASN A 158 6.46 6.25 3.52
CA ASN A 158 6.00 6.73 2.22
C ASN A 158 6.92 6.29 1.06
N ASN A 159 6.32 5.89 -0.04
CA ASN A 159 6.98 5.78 -1.33
C ASN A 159 6.54 6.97 -2.21
N PRO A 160 7.45 7.89 -2.65
CA PRO A 160 8.92 7.70 -2.74
C PRO A 160 9.76 8.37 -1.63
N ILE A 161 9.19 9.13 -0.71
CA ILE A 161 9.95 10.04 0.17
C ILE A 161 10.44 9.42 1.49
N GLY A 162 9.96 8.24 1.87
CA GLY A 162 10.44 7.49 3.03
C GLY A 162 10.00 8.00 4.40
N VAL A 163 9.17 9.04 4.46
CA VAL A 163 8.64 9.58 5.73
C VAL A 163 7.66 8.60 6.35
N ALA A 164 7.73 8.43 7.66
CA ALA A 164 6.76 7.69 8.47
C ALA A 164 5.94 8.66 9.33
N ALA A 165 4.73 8.25 9.70
CA ALA A 165 3.81 9.09 10.49
C ALA A 165 3.66 8.54 11.91
N THR A 166 3.72 9.44 12.91
CA THR A 166 3.39 9.09 14.30
C THR A 166 1.87 8.94 14.49
N ARG A 167 1.47 8.35 15.63
CA ARG A 167 0.03 8.24 15.99
C ARG A 167 -0.66 9.60 16.05
N GLU A 168 0.03 10.62 16.57
CA GLU A 168 -0.49 11.99 16.68
C GLU A 168 -0.70 12.60 15.28
N GLN A 169 0.18 12.30 14.34
CA GLN A 169 0.07 12.76 12.94
C GLN A 169 -1.03 12.03 12.18
N LEU A 170 -1.31 10.75 12.50
CA LEU A 170 -2.37 9.98 11.87
C LEU A 170 -3.77 10.30 12.42
N LYS A 171 -3.89 10.71 13.68
CA LYS A 171 -5.18 10.98 14.32
C LYS A 171 -6.06 11.98 13.56
N PRO A 172 -5.56 13.14 13.08
CA PRO A 172 -6.37 14.08 12.30
C PRO A 172 -6.95 13.47 11.02
N TRP A 173 -6.27 12.51 10.39
CA TRP A 173 -6.76 11.82 9.19
C TRP A 173 -7.97 10.96 9.51
N VAL A 174 -7.94 10.21 10.62
CA VAL A 174 -9.07 9.41 11.06
C VAL A 174 -10.27 10.30 11.43
N GLU A 175 -10.02 11.43 12.08
CA GLU A 175 -11.05 12.41 12.42
C GLU A 175 -11.66 13.04 11.16
N TYR A 176 -10.82 13.41 10.19
CA TYR A 176 -11.27 13.92 8.90
C TYR A 176 -12.14 12.88 8.16
N ALA A 177 -11.69 11.64 8.06
CA ALA A 177 -12.41 10.57 7.37
C ALA A 177 -13.80 10.34 8.02
N LYS A 178 -13.86 10.24 9.35
CA LYS A 178 -15.14 10.11 10.08
C LYS A 178 -16.08 11.29 9.86
N LYS A 179 -15.55 12.51 9.84
CA LYS A 179 -16.35 13.73 9.66
C LYS A 179 -16.93 13.84 8.25
N ASN A 180 -16.21 13.38 7.25
CA ASN A 180 -16.54 13.54 5.85
C ASN A 180 -17.13 12.29 5.20
N ASP A 181 -17.27 11.19 5.96
CA ASP A 181 -17.67 9.87 5.45
C ASP A 181 -16.72 9.39 4.34
N ALA A 182 -15.42 9.56 4.56
CA ALA A 182 -14.38 9.20 3.64
C ALA A 182 -13.70 7.89 4.04
N VAL A 183 -13.15 7.17 3.06
CA VAL A 183 -12.37 5.94 3.26
C VAL A 183 -10.89 6.26 3.15
N ILE A 184 -10.09 5.79 4.11
CA ILE A 184 -8.63 5.82 4.05
C ILE A 184 -8.15 4.46 3.54
N LEU A 185 -7.43 4.46 2.43
CA LEU A 185 -6.64 3.34 1.92
C LEU A 185 -5.22 3.54 2.41
N TYR A 186 -4.85 2.78 3.45
CA TYR A 186 -3.55 2.91 4.12
C TYR A 186 -2.61 1.82 3.64
N ASP A 187 -1.60 2.20 2.86
CA ASP A 187 -0.57 1.30 2.35
C ASP A 187 0.60 1.24 3.34
N SER A 188 0.81 0.08 3.94
CA SER A 188 1.88 -0.18 4.92
C SER A 188 2.94 -1.16 4.39
N ALA A 189 3.17 -1.19 3.08
CA ALA A 189 4.11 -2.12 2.44
C ALA A 189 5.54 -2.07 3.04
N TYR A 190 5.91 -0.97 3.67
CA TYR A 190 7.23 -0.74 4.27
C TYR A 190 7.23 -0.75 5.80
N GLU A 191 6.16 -1.20 6.46
CA GLU A 191 6.06 -1.19 7.93
C GLU A 191 7.20 -1.94 8.63
N ALA A 192 7.72 -3.01 8.00
CA ALA A 192 8.82 -3.81 8.56
C ALA A 192 10.15 -3.03 8.69
N PHE A 193 10.27 -1.88 8.05
CA PHE A 193 11.45 -1.00 8.16
C PHE A 193 11.34 0.04 9.29
N ILE A 194 10.18 0.13 9.94
CA ILE A 194 9.98 1.03 11.10
C ILE A 194 10.78 0.47 12.28
N THR A 195 11.65 1.30 12.85
CA THR A 195 12.45 0.96 14.03
C THR A 195 12.16 1.89 15.21
N ASP A 196 11.43 2.97 14.98
CA ASP A 196 11.02 3.94 15.99
C ASP A 196 9.77 3.43 16.71
N PRO A 197 9.79 3.26 18.05
CA PRO A 197 8.65 2.75 18.81
C PRO A 197 7.45 3.73 18.85
N ASP A 198 7.64 5.01 18.54
CA ASP A 198 6.60 6.02 18.49
C ASP A 198 5.84 6.05 17.15
N VAL A 199 6.35 5.32 16.16
CA VAL A 199 5.72 5.14 14.85
C VAL A 199 4.94 3.82 14.86
N PRO A 200 3.63 3.82 14.56
CA PRO A 200 2.78 2.63 14.58
C PRO A 200 3.11 1.63 13.48
#